data_ef62db4214536b28cd24bc7d023db2e1
#
_entry.id   ef62db4214536b28cd24bc7d023db2e1
#
_cell.length_a   1.000
_cell.length_b   1.000
_cell.length_c   1.000
_cell.angle_alpha   90.00
_cell.angle_beta   90.00
_cell.angle_gamma   90.00
#
_symmetry.space_group_name_H-M   'P 1'
#
loop_
_entity.id
_entity.type
_entity.pdbx_description
1 polymer ?
#
loop_
_entity_poly.entity_id
_entity_poly.type
_entity_poly.pdbx_seq_one_letter_code
_entity_poly.pdbx_strand_id
1 'polypeptide(L)'
;MKYWLVGLLLASTTAVALAQDGMKVGYVDIQRVIAESEAGKRAKERFQAQIKKAEGDVQRERQDLERLRADLDKKGPLLKDEERRNMEADFQKRSVNLQRTMGDYQQDLRQKENDMMGEILKELEGVVSDLGKSEKFTVILERSQILYSDAGADITTKVIEAYNNRAPSPPQPKVAAPAKGK
;
A
#
# COMPACT_ATOMS: atom_id res chain seq x y z
N MET A 1 -21.38 -88.33 25.87
CA MET A 1 -20.39 -87.60 25.04
C MET A 1 -21.10 -86.36 24.53
N LYS A 2 -20.84 -85.24 25.19
CA LYS A 2 -21.54 -83.95 24.89
C LYS A 2 -20.45 -82.93 24.57
N TYR A 3 -20.36 -82.50 23.31
CA TYR A 3 -19.41 -81.49 22.87
C TYR A 3 -20.04 -80.10 23.07
N TRP A 4 -19.42 -79.32 23.94
CA TRP A 4 -19.78 -77.92 24.15
C TRP A 4 -18.93 -77.06 23.21
N LEU A 5 -19.56 -76.49 22.23
CA LEU A 5 -18.96 -75.47 21.39
C LEU A 5 -19.13 -74.12 22.07
N VAL A 6 -18.04 -73.60 22.60
CA VAL A 6 -17.97 -72.22 23.08
C VAL A 6 -17.60 -71.35 21.89
N GLY A 7 -18.60 -70.63 21.35
CA GLY A 7 -18.42 -69.63 20.30
C GLY A 7 -17.81 -68.34 20.93
N LEU A 8 -16.58 -68.05 20.57
CA LEU A 8 -15.90 -66.81 20.94
C LEU A 8 -16.37 -65.70 19.97
N LEU A 9 -17.27 -64.83 20.44
CA LEU A 9 -17.73 -63.62 19.69
C LEU A 9 -16.67 -62.55 19.85
N LEU A 10 -15.79 -62.39 18.85
CA LEU A 10 -14.87 -61.25 18.75
C LEU A 10 -15.70 -60.00 18.31
N ALA A 11 -16.03 -59.17 19.32
CA ALA A 11 -16.56 -57.82 19.04
C ALA A 11 -15.41 -56.93 18.58
N SER A 12 -15.26 -56.74 17.29
CA SER A 12 -14.37 -55.74 16.69
C SER A 12 -14.95 -54.35 16.90
N THR A 13 -14.52 -53.65 17.94
CA THR A 13 -14.79 -52.24 18.13
C THR A 13 -13.97 -51.45 17.11
N THR A 14 -14.55 -51.10 15.99
CA THR A 14 -13.98 -50.07 15.10
C THR A 14 -14.01 -48.74 15.82
N ALA A 15 -12.88 -48.33 16.36
CA ALA A 15 -12.67 -46.97 16.84
C ALA A 15 -12.73 -46.02 15.62
N VAL A 16 -13.89 -45.38 15.44
CA VAL A 16 -13.97 -44.22 14.53
C VAL A 16 -13.16 -43.10 15.17
N ALA A 17 -11.91 -42.97 14.72
CA ALA A 17 -11.13 -41.78 15.01
C ALA A 17 -11.84 -40.59 14.33
N LEU A 18 -12.66 -39.87 15.09
CA LEU A 18 -13.10 -38.53 14.69
C LEU A 18 -11.82 -37.68 14.62
N ALA A 19 -11.29 -37.53 13.41
CA ALA A 19 -10.31 -36.52 13.15
C ALA A 19 -10.99 -35.18 13.49
N GLN A 20 -10.72 -34.66 14.69
CA GLN A 20 -11.00 -33.27 14.99
C GLN A 20 -10.10 -32.48 14.04
N ASP A 21 -10.63 -32.03 12.92
CA ASP A 21 -10.01 -30.98 12.13
C ASP A 21 -9.89 -29.77 13.04
N GLY A 22 -8.77 -29.68 13.75
CA GLY A 22 -8.46 -28.58 14.64
C GLY A 22 -8.54 -27.30 13.84
N MET A 23 -9.19 -26.28 14.37
CA MET A 23 -9.28 -24.96 13.77
C MET A 23 -7.87 -24.47 13.42
N LYS A 24 -7.55 -24.39 12.10
CA LYS A 24 -6.26 -23.89 11.63
C LYS A 24 -6.29 -22.36 11.61
N VAL A 25 -5.58 -21.76 12.55
CA VAL A 25 -5.46 -20.30 12.69
C VAL A 25 -4.08 -19.87 12.21
N GLY A 26 -4.03 -18.83 11.40
CA GLY A 26 -2.80 -18.17 10.99
C GLY A 26 -2.85 -16.68 11.22
N TYR A 27 -1.69 -16.03 11.17
CA TYR A 27 -1.62 -14.57 11.11
C TYR A 27 -0.61 -14.08 10.08
N VAL A 28 -0.84 -12.86 9.59
CA VAL A 28 0.02 -12.18 8.64
C VAL A 28 0.40 -10.80 9.16
N ASP A 29 1.67 -10.45 9.03
CA ASP A 29 2.20 -9.10 9.26
C ASP A 29 2.14 -8.33 7.93
N ILE A 30 1.09 -7.54 7.75
CA ILE A 30 0.86 -6.76 6.53
C ILE A 30 2.00 -5.76 6.29
N GLN A 31 2.53 -5.13 7.34
CA GLN A 31 3.62 -4.17 7.21
C GLN A 31 4.89 -4.84 6.67
N ARG A 32 5.18 -6.04 7.17
CA ARG A 32 6.30 -6.85 6.69
C ARG A 32 6.08 -7.30 5.25
N VAL A 33 4.87 -7.73 4.88
CA VAL A 33 4.56 -8.08 3.48
C VAL A 33 4.79 -6.89 2.55
N ILE A 34 4.33 -5.69 2.91
CA ILE A 34 4.54 -4.47 2.12
C ILE A 34 6.03 -4.14 2.00
N ALA A 35 6.79 -4.27 3.10
CA ALA A 35 8.20 -3.93 3.12
C ALA A 35 9.08 -4.90 2.33
N GLU A 36 8.76 -6.21 2.35
CA GLU A 36 9.61 -7.27 1.82
C GLU A 36 9.19 -7.76 0.43
N SER A 37 7.90 -7.61 0.05
CA SER A 37 7.43 -8.05 -1.26
C SER A 37 7.97 -7.20 -2.42
N GLU A 38 8.13 -7.82 -3.58
CA GLU A 38 8.56 -7.12 -4.80
C GLU A 38 7.55 -6.05 -5.24
N ALA A 39 6.26 -6.29 -5.05
CA ALA A 39 5.22 -5.31 -5.36
C ALA A 39 5.31 -4.09 -4.42
N GLY A 40 5.49 -4.32 -3.12
CA GLY A 40 5.66 -3.25 -2.13
C GLY A 40 6.92 -2.42 -2.36
N LYS A 41 8.05 -3.07 -2.67
CA LYS A 41 9.30 -2.38 -3.04
C LYS A 41 9.12 -1.49 -4.27
N ARG A 42 8.53 -2.04 -5.35
CA ARG A 42 8.23 -1.24 -6.57
C ARG A 42 7.28 -0.07 -6.31
N ALA A 43 6.27 -0.27 -5.46
CA ALA A 43 5.35 0.80 -5.09
C ALA A 43 6.07 1.92 -4.33
N LYS A 44 6.91 1.57 -3.37
CA LYS A 44 7.75 2.50 -2.62
C LYS A 44 8.70 3.29 -3.54
N GLU A 45 9.37 2.61 -4.46
CA GLU A 45 10.27 3.26 -5.43
C GLU A 45 9.52 4.26 -6.33
N ARG A 46 8.34 3.89 -6.84
CA ARG A 46 7.49 4.79 -7.63
C ARG A 46 7.05 6.00 -6.81
N PHE A 47 6.66 5.80 -5.57
CA PHE A 47 6.26 6.90 -4.69
C PHE A 47 7.42 7.83 -4.39
N GLN A 48 8.61 7.29 -4.07
CA GLN A 48 9.83 8.10 -3.87
C GLN A 48 10.22 8.90 -5.13
N ALA A 49 10.07 8.31 -6.32
CA ALA A 49 10.32 9.04 -7.57
C ALA A 49 9.35 10.22 -7.76
N GLN A 50 8.08 10.08 -7.35
CA GLN A 50 7.10 11.16 -7.39
C GLN A 50 7.44 12.28 -6.41
N ILE A 51 7.84 11.94 -5.17
CA ILE A 51 8.31 12.91 -4.18
C ILE A 51 9.49 13.70 -4.75
N LYS A 52 10.52 12.99 -5.24
CA LYS A 52 11.73 13.62 -5.80
C LYS A 52 11.42 14.54 -6.98
N LYS A 53 10.45 14.15 -7.81
CA LYS A 53 9.99 15.00 -8.92
C LYS A 53 9.33 16.28 -8.40
N ALA A 54 8.39 16.17 -7.46
CA ALA A 54 7.70 17.31 -6.87
C ALA A 54 8.67 18.29 -6.18
N GLU A 55 9.63 17.75 -5.42
CA GLU A 55 10.69 18.53 -4.79
C GLU A 55 11.55 19.28 -5.83
N GLY A 56 11.91 18.59 -6.91
CA GLY A 56 12.68 19.19 -8.01
C GLY A 56 11.92 20.30 -8.72
N ASP A 57 10.60 20.16 -8.91
CA ASP A 57 9.77 21.19 -9.52
C ASP A 57 9.67 22.43 -8.63
N VAL A 58 9.42 22.24 -7.32
CA VAL A 58 9.41 23.32 -6.32
C VAL A 58 10.77 24.03 -6.23
N GLN A 59 11.85 23.28 -6.24
CA GLN A 59 13.20 23.85 -6.15
C GLN A 59 13.54 24.71 -7.36
N ARG A 60 13.14 24.29 -8.58
CA ARG A 60 13.33 25.11 -9.79
C ARG A 60 12.57 26.42 -9.69
N GLU A 61 11.30 26.38 -9.31
CA GLU A 61 10.48 27.59 -9.20
C GLU A 61 11.02 28.56 -8.13
N ARG A 62 11.54 28.04 -7.01
CA ARG A 62 12.24 28.87 -5.99
C ARG A 62 13.46 29.58 -6.58
N GLN A 63 14.30 28.85 -7.32
CA GLN A 63 15.48 29.44 -7.95
C GLN A 63 15.12 30.52 -8.96
N ASP A 64 14.06 30.30 -9.75
CA ASP A 64 13.58 31.28 -10.72
C ASP A 64 13.03 32.54 -10.03
N LEU A 65 12.31 32.39 -8.91
CA LEU A 65 11.88 33.51 -8.07
C LEU A 65 13.05 34.27 -7.44
N GLU A 66 14.07 33.57 -6.95
CA GLU A 66 15.28 34.21 -6.42
C GLU A 66 16.01 35.04 -7.49
N ARG A 67 16.10 34.51 -8.73
CA ARG A 67 16.67 35.24 -9.87
C ARG A 67 15.82 36.46 -10.20
N LEU A 68 14.51 36.31 -10.27
CA LEU A 68 13.61 37.43 -10.56
C LEU A 68 13.71 38.51 -9.51
N ARG A 69 13.81 38.15 -8.22
CA ARG A 69 14.05 39.10 -7.14
C ARG A 69 15.39 39.82 -7.28
N ALA A 70 16.46 39.06 -7.55
CA ALA A 70 17.80 39.68 -7.74
C ALA A 70 17.83 40.62 -8.95
N ASP A 71 17.07 40.32 -10.00
CA ASP A 71 16.93 41.21 -11.15
C ASP A 71 16.10 42.46 -10.83
N LEU A 72 15.05 42.35 -10.05
CA LEU A 72 14.30 43.51 -9.53
C LEU A 72 15.18 44.41 -8.67
N ASP A 73 15.97 43.86 -7.74
CA ASP A 73 16.84 44.61 -6.87
C ASP A 73 17.94 45.34 -7.65
N LYS A 74 18.51 44.71 -8.69
CA LYS A 74 19.62 45.29 -9.48
C LYS A 74 19.15 46.22 -10.58
N LYS A 75 18.10 45.85 -11.33
CA LYS A 75 17.65 46.53 -12.53
C LYS A 75 16.44 47.45 -12.28
N GLY A 76 15.64 47.18 -11.22
CA GLY A 76 14.46 47.95 -10.90
C GLY A 76 14.63 49.46 -10.88
N PRO A 77 15.71 49.98 -10.25
CA PRO A 77 15.98 51.43 -10.29
C PRO A 77 16.26 52.02 -11.69
N LEU A 78 16.63 51.17 -12.65
CA LEU A 78 16.99 51.58 -14.02
C LEU A 78 15.84 51.39 -15.01
N LEU A 79 14.77 50.69 -14.61
CA LEU A 79 13.61 50.43 -15.43
C LEU A 79 12.65 51.60 -15.45
N LYS A 80 11.85 51.71 -16.50
CA LYS A 80 10.67 52.60 -16.53
C LYS A 80 9.66 52.13 -15.49
N ASP A 81 8.87 53.05 -14.96
CA ASP A 81 7.90 52.76 -13.90
C ASP A 81 6.90 51.66 -14.27
N GLU A 82 6.49 51.56 -15.53
CA GLU A 82 5.60 50.51 -16.03
C GLU A 82 6.30 49.13 -16.05
N GLU A 83 7.51 49.05 -16.55
CA GLU A 83 8.31 47.82 -16.61
C GLU A 83 8.60 47.29 -15.20
N ARG A 84 8.97 48.17 -14.27
CA ARG A 84 9.19 47.81 -12.87
C ARG A 84 7.94 47.26 -12.22
N ARG A 85 6.79 47.94 -12.36
CA ARG A 85 5.49 47.47 -11.84
C ARG A 85 5.10 46.12 -12.41
N ASN A 86 5.32 45.89 -13.68
CA ASN A 86 5.02 44.58 -14.30
C ASN A 86 5.90 43.46 -13.75
N MET A 87 7.20 43.73 -13.52
CA MET A 87 8.13 42.78 -12.94
C MET A 87 7.81 42.48 -11.45
N GLU A 88 7.45 43.50 -10.66
CA GLU A 88 6.96 43.37 -9.28
C GLU A 88 5.67 42.55 -9.22
N ALA A 89 4.73 42.78 -10.13
CA ALA A 89 3.48 42.02 -10.21
C ALA A 89 3.72 40.56 -10.61
N ASP A 90 4.64 40.28 -11.54
CA ASP A 90 5.03 38.91 -11.90
C ASP A 90 5.67 38.17 -10.72
N PHE A 91 6.61 38.82 -10.00
CA PHE A 91 7.21 38.26 -8.81
C PHE A 91 6.14 37.90 -7.76
N GLN A 92 5.22 38.82 -7.47
CA GLN A 92 4.15 38.59 -6.51
C GLN A 92 3.24 37.43 -6.92
N LYS A 93 2.84 37.41 -8.19
CA LYS A 93 2.01 36.33 -8.75
C LYS A 93 2.70 34.97 -8.66
N ARG A 94 3.97 34.86 -9.02
CA ARG A 94 4.74 33.62 -8.94
C ARG A 94 4.97 33.18 -7.52
N SER A 95 5.22 34.12 -6.59
CA SER A 95 5.37 33.81 -5.17
C SER A 95 4.10 33.19 -4.59
N VAL A 96 2.93 33.73 -4.90
CA VAL A 96 1.65 33.18 -4.47
C VAL A 96 1.38 31.81 -5.13
N ASN A 97 1.71 31.68 -6.41
CA ASN A 97 1.57 30.41 -7.11
C ASN A 97 2.47 29.33 -6.53
N LEU A 98 3.71 29.63 -6.20
CA LEU A 98 4.63 28.67 -5.57
C LEU A 98 4.07 28.17 -4.24
N GLN A 99 3.57 29.09 -3.39
CA GLN A 99 2.96 28.70 -2.12
C GLN A 99 1.75 27.77 -2.32
N ARG A 100 0.89 28.06 -3.31
CA ARG A 100 -0.25 27.20 -3.66
C ARG A 100 0.23 25.85 -4.15
N THR A 101 1.16 25.81 -5.10
CA THR A 101 1.72 24.59 -5.68
C THR A 101 2.34 23.68 -4.60
N MET A 102 3.02 24.25 -3.61
CA MET A 102 3.54 23.48 -2.48
C MET A 102 2.43 22.81 -1.66
N GLY A 103 1.33 23.52 -1.41
CA GLY A 103 0.15 22.96 -0.74
C GLY A 103 -0.52 21.84 -1.56
N ASP A 104 -0.68 22.09 -2.86
CA ASP A 104 -1.28 21.13 -3.80
C ASP A 104 -0.43 19.85 -3.90
N TYR A 105 0.90 19.96 -3.97
CA TYR A 105 1.79 18.79 -3.96
C TYR A 105 1.70 17.97 -2.67
N GLN A 106 1.63 18.62 -1.50
CA GLN A 106 1.46 17.91 -0.24
C GLN A 106 0.15 17.12 -0.20
N GLN A 107 -0.93 17.69 -0.73
CA GLN A 107 -2.22 17.01 -0.80
C GLN A 107 -2.20 15.86 -1.81
N ASP A 108 -1.64 16.09 -3.01
CA ASP A 108 -1.52 15.09 -4.07
C ASP A 108 -0.67 13.89 -3.62
N LEU A 109 0.45 14.14 -2.94
CA LEU A 109 1.31 13.07 -2.42
C LEU A 109 0.59 12.24 -1.35
N ARG A 110 -0.15 12.87 -0.43
CA ARG A 110 -0.96 12.13 0.56
C ARG A 110 -2.04 11.29 -0.11
N GLN A 111 -2.71 11.84 -1.11
CA GLN A 111 -3.73 11.09 -1.86
C GLN A 111 -3.11 9.88 -2.57
N LYS A 112 -1.98 10.06 -3.24
CA LYS A 112 -1.27 8.98 -3.94
C LYS A 112 -0.74 7.90 -3.01
N GLU A 113 -0.27 8.28 -1.82
CA GLU A 113 0.13 7.33 -0.79
C GLU A 113 -1.05 6.46 -0.34
N ASN A 114 -2.19 7.09 -0.06
CA ASN A 114 -3.42 6.39 0.32
C ASN A 114 -3.92 5.46 -0.80
N ASP A 115 -3.94 5.95 -2.03
CA ASP A 115 -4.38 5.16 -3.20
C ASP A 115 -3.47 3.93 -3.39
N MET A 116 -2.15 4.13 -3.35
CA MET A 116 -1.16 3.07 -3.47
C MET A 116 -1.31 2.03 -2.34
N MET A 117 -1.49 2.48 -1.11
CA MET A 117 -1.71 1.60 0.04
C MET A 117 -3.00 0.80 -0.12
N GLY A 118 -4.08 1.46 -0.55
CA GLY A 118 -5.36 0.82 -0.82
C GLY A 118 -5.28 -0.26 -1.91
N GLU A 119 -4.53 0.00 -3.00
CA GLU A 119 -4.30 -0.98 -4.06
C GLU A 119 -3.54 -2.20 -3.53
N ILE A 120 -2.45 -2.00 -2.78
CA ILE A 120 -1.66 -3.09 -2.18
C ILE A 120 -2.51 -3.92 -1.23
N LEU A 121 -3.27 -3.29 -0.33
CA LEU A 121 -4.12 -4.02 0.63
C LEU A 121 -5.18 -4.86 -0.09
N LYS A 122 -5.81 -4.34 -1.14
CA LYS A 122 -6.78 -5.08 -1.95
C LYS A 122 -6.17 -6.29 -2.65
N GLU A 123 -4.95 -6.15 -3.18
CA GLU A 123 -4.23 -7.27 -3.80
C GLU A 123 -3.86 -8.33 -2.76
N LEU A 124 -3.39 -7.90 -1.58
CA LEU A 124 -3.05 -8.79 -0.47
C LEU A 124 -4.27 -9.56 0.06
N GLU A 125 -5.44 -8.91 0.17
CA GLU A 125 -6.68 -9.57 0.56
C GLU A 125 -6.98 -10.76 -0.37
N GLY A 126 -6.81 -10.58 -1.68
CA GLY A 126 -6.95 -11.65 -2.66
C GLY A 126 -5.93 -12.78 -2.45
N VAL A 127 -4.65 -12.45 -2.21
CA VAL A 127 -3.60 -13.45 -1.96
C VAL A 127 -3.88 -14.24 -0.68
N VAL A 128 -4.22 -13.55 0.40
CA VAL A 128 -4.53 -14.17 1.70
C VAL A 128 -5.77 -15.07 1.58
N SER A 129 -6.81 -14.63 0.87
CA SER A 129 -8.00 -15.44 0.62
C SER A 129 -7.69 -16.73 -0.14
N ASP A 130 -6.89 -16.64 -1.20
CA ASP A 130 -6.51 -17.79 -2.03
C ASP A 130 -5.61 -18.76 -1.22
N LEU A 131 -4.65 -18.25 -0.47
CA LEU A 131 -3.80 -19.05 0.42
C LEU A 131 -4.62 -19.71 1.53
N GLY A 132 -5.54 -18.96 2.14
CA GLY A 132 -6.45 -19.45 3.18
C GLY A 132 -7.26 -20.65 2.72
N LYS A 133 -7.84 -20.58 1.52
CA LYS A 133 -8.60 -21.67 0.90
C LYS A 133 -7.73 -22.87 0.57
N SER A 134 -6.57 -22.64 -0.06
CA SER A 134 -5.68 -23.71 -0.51
C SER A 134 -5.06 -24.50 0.65
N GLU A 135 -4.70 -23.82 1.73
CA GLU A 135 -4.12 -24.43 2.92
C GLU A 135 -5.15 -24.75 4.03
N LYS A 136 -6.45 -24.56 3.76
CA LYS A 136 -7.55 -24.85 4.67
C LYS A 136 -7.46 -24.15 6.02
N PHE A 137 -7.07 -22.87 6.01
CA PHE A 137 -7.15 -22.05 7.20
C PHE A 137 -8.62 -21.76 7.55
N THR A 138 -8.96 -21.85 8.83
CA THR A 138 -10.27 -21.44 9.33
C THR A 138 -10.36 -19.94 9.46
N VAL A 139 -9.25 -19.30 9.90
CA VAL A 139 -9.14 -17.86 10.02
C VAL A 139 -7.68 -17.44 9.86
N ILE A 140 -7.47 -16.29 9.21
CA ILE A 140 -6.18 -15.60 9.15
C ILE A 140 -6.40 -14.20 9.70
N LEU A 141 -5.61 -13.82 10.71
CA LEU A 141 -5.68 -12.55 11.41
C LEU A 141 -4.52 -11.65 11.00
N GLU A 142 -4.67 -10.35 11.20
CA GLU A 142 -3.57 -9.41 11.08
C GLU A 142 -2.76 -9.35 12.39
N ARG A 143 -1.43 -9.28 12.27
CA ARG A 143 -0.49 -9.33 13.40
C ARG A 143 -0.79 -8.33 14.51
N SER A 144 -1.22 -7.12 14.19
CA SER A 144 -1.50 -6.06 15.16
C SER A 144 -2.66 -6.40 16.12
N GLN A 145 -3.51 -7.35 15.74
CA GLN A 145 -4.65 -7.80 16.53
C GLN A 145 -4.32 -8.96 17.49
N ILE A 146 -3.06 -9.43 17.49
CA ILE A 146 -2.64 -10.63 18.22
C ILE A 146 -1.65 -10.25 19.31
N LEU A 147 -1.98 -10.57 20.55
CA LEU A 147 -1.08 -10.36 21.69
C LEU A 147 -0.06 -11.51 21.85
N TYR A 148 -0.48 -12.73 21.54
CA TYR A 148 0.35 -13.93 21.62
C TYR A 148 -0.04 -14.95 20.57
N SER A 149 0.95 -15.61 20.01
CA SER A 149 0.79 -16.75 19.12
C SER A 149 2.06 -17.60 19.10
N ASP A 150 1.91 -18.89 18.80
CA ASP A 150 3.04 -19.72 18.45
C ASP A 150 3.69 -19.27 17.14
N ALA A 151 5.00 -19.50 17.00
CA ALA A 151 5.76 -19.19 15.80
C ALA A 151 5.21 -19.90 14.55
N GLY A 152 4.64 -21.10 14.72
CA GLY A 152 4.03 -21.87 13.63
C GLY A 152 2.76 -21.24 13.03
N ALA A 153 2.14 -20.26 13.71
CA ALA A 153 0.98 -19.55 13.20
C ALA A 153 1.34 -18.37 12.27
N ASP A 154 2.61 -17.95 12.21
CA ASP A 154 3.09 -16.90 11.30
C ASP A 154 3.16 -17.42 9.86
N ILE A 155 2.27 -16.91 9.01
CA ILE A 155 2.25 -17.24 7.58
C ILE A 155 2.76 -16.09 6.70
N THR A 156 3.35 -15.05 7.29
CA THR A 156 3.79 -13.85 6.57
C THR A 156 4.71 -14.17 5.40
N THR A 157 5.70 -15.05 5.60
CA THR A 157 6.63 -15.44 4.54
C THR A 157 5.91 -16.14 3.38
N LYS A 158 4.97 -17.02 3.66
CA LYS A 158 4.14 -17.68 2.62
C LYS A 158 3.30 -16.67 1.84
N VAL A 159 2.74 -15.67 2.53
CA VAL A 159 1.99 -14.59 1.87
C VAL A 159 2.90 -13.77 0.98
N ILE A 160 4.13 -13.44 1.40
CA ILE A 160 5.12 -12.73 0.58
C ILE A 160 5.45 -13.53 -0.68
N GLU A 161 5.72 -14.82 -0.55
CA GLU A 161 6.01 -15.70 -1.67
C GLU A 161 4.83 -15.80 -2.64
N ALA A 162 3.61 -16.01 -2.12
CA ALA A 162 2.40 -16.07 -2.92
C ALA A 162 2.12 -14.75 -3.65
N TYR A 163 2.36 -13.61 -2.97
CA TYR A 163 2.20 -12.29 -3.56
C TYR A 163 3.22 -12.00 -4.66
N ASN A 164 4.48 -12.39 -4.45
CA ASN A 164 5.53 -12.25 -5.46
C ASN A 164 5.28 -13.13 -6.71
N ASN A 165 4.67 -14.29 -6.51
CA ASN A 165 4.34 -15.23 -7.60
C ASN A 165 3.04 -14.87 -8.33
N ARG A 166 2.23 -13.96 -7.78
CA ARG A 166 1.02 -13.49 -8.44
C ARG A 166 1.40 -12.56 -9.60
N ALA A 167 0.87 -12.84 -10.79
CA ALA A 167 1.03 -11.93 -11.93
C ALA A 167 0.52 -10.53 -11.54
N PRO A 168 1.21 -9.43 -11.93
CA PRO A 168 0.74 -8.08 -11.64
C PRO A 168 -0.69 -7.92 -12.14
N SER A 169 -1.60 -7.49 -11.26
CA SER A 169 -2.96 -7.17 -11.70
C SER A 169 -2.90 -6.08 -12.76
N PRO A 170 -3.60 -6.21 -13.88
CA PRO A 170 -3.66 -5.13 -14.87
C PRO A 170 -4.20 -3.87 -14.17
N PRO A 171 -3.70 -2.67 -14.54
CA PRO A 171 -4.17 -1.42 -13.96
C PRO A 171 -5.69 -1.34 -14.12
N GLN A 172 -6.41 -1.32 -13.00
CA GLN A 172 -7.86 -1.14 -13.06
C GLN A 172 -8.15 0.26 -13.59
N PRO A 173 -9.08 0.41 -14.55
CA PRO A 173 -9.48 1.72 -15.03
C PRO A 173 -10.01 2.51 -13.81
N LYS A 174 -9.43 3.69 -13.57
CA LYS A 174 -9.95 4.62 -12.54
C LYS A 174 -11.43 4.81 -12.83
N VAL A 175 -12.28 4.34 -11.92
CA VAL A 175 -13.70 4.67 -11.96
C VAL A 175 -13.76 6.19 -11.85
N ALA A 176 -14.14 6.84 -12.94
CA ALA A 176 -14.32 8.29 -12.95
C ALA A 176 -15.31 8.63 -11.84
N ALA A 177 -14.91 9.52 -10.93
CA ALA A 177 -15.78 10.04 -9.90
C ALA A 177 -17.05 10.59 -10.58
N PRO A 178 -18.24 10.34 -10.03
CA PRO A 178 -19.47 10.84 -10.62
C PRO A 178 -19.38 12.36 -10.71
N ALA A 179 -19.54 12.88 -11.93
CA ALA A 179 -19.60 14.31 -12.19
C ALA A 179 -20.64 14.92 -11.26
N LYS A 180 -20.20 15.83 -10.38
CA LYS A 180 -21.13 16.64 -9.58
C LYS A 180 -22.03 17.38 -10.56
N GLY A 181 -23.30 16.96 -10.61
CA GLY A 181 -24.33 17.65 -11.34
C GLY A 181 -24.45 19.10 -10.89
N LYS A 182 -24.68 19.96 -11.88
CA LYS A 182 -24.95 21.39 -11.71
C LYS A 182 -26.17 21.64 -10.82
#